data_9e557a1e25eb9c88b6079bf770829966
#
_entry.id   9e557a1e25eb9c88b6079bf770829966
#
_cell.length_a   1.000
_cell.length_b   1.000
_cell.length_c   1.000
_cell.angle_alpha   90.00
_cell.angle_beta   90.00
_cell.angle_gamma   90.00
#
_symmetry.space_group_name_H-M   'P 1'
#
loop_
_entity.id
_entity.type
_entity.pdbx_description
1 polymer ?
#
loop_
_entity_poly.entity_id
_entity_poly.type
_entity_poly.pdbx_seq_one_letter_code
_entity_poly.pdbx_strand_id
1 'polypeptide(L)'
;MCSSDLAALACAVAAGAPVEAMAAGLTAFRPVAGRSRAALLHVAGRAVTLIDDTYNANPNSVLALIDVLAGMPAPRVLALGDMGEVGRQGAAFHAEAGAYARSRGVTHLLALGGLTPHAVRAFGAGGRHFENMDALQAAALALLPQAGCIAVKGSRFMQMERLVRTLEQQGASGAA
;
A
#
# COMPACT_ATOMS: atom_id res chain seq x y z
N MET A 1 -5.54 -11.17 -12.17
CA MET A 1 -6.65 -11.76 -11.39
C MET A 1 -6.10 -12.18 -10.03
N CYS A 2 -6.73 -11.78 -8.93
CA CYS A 2 -6.33 -12.24 -7.60
C CYS A 2 -7.14 -13.50 -7.22
N SER A 3 -6.76 -14.15 -6.11
CA SER A 3 -7.45 -15.38 -5.64
C SER A 3 -8.92 -15.13 -5.30
N SER A 4 -9.29 -13.92 -4.87
CA SER A 4 -10.67 -13.52 -4.59
C SER A 4 -11.52 -13.40 -5.86
N ASP A 5 -10.94 -12.95 -6.98
CA ASP A 5 -11.65 -12.90 -8.26
C ASP A 5 -11.98 -14.31 -8.74
N LEU A 6 -11.03 -15.25 -8.61
CA LEU A 6 -11.25 -16.65 -8.96
C LEU A 6 -12.31 -17.30 -8.08
N ALA A 7 -12.31 -17.01 -6.78
CA ALA A 7 -13.34 -17.51 -5.86
C ALA A 7 -14.73 -16.94 -6.21
N ALA A 8 -14.82 -15.66 -6.52
CA ALA A 8 -16.07 -15.03 -6.95
C ALA A 8 -16.59 -15.65 -8.26
N LEU A 9 -15.70 -15.89 -9.24
CA LEU A 9 -16.05 -16.57 -10.48
C LEU A 9 -16.53 -18.00 -10.22
N ALA A 10 -15.85 -18.76 -9.37
CA ALA A 10 -16.25 -20.13 -9.03
C ALA A 10 -17.64 -20.17 -8.38
N CYS A 11 -17.93 -19.25 -7.46
CA CYS A 11 -19.27 -19.10 -6.87
C CYS A 11 -20.32 -18.74 -7.92
N ALA A 12 -20.01 -17.81 -8.84
CA ALA A 12 -20.93 -17.40 -9.88
C ALA A 12 -21.23 -18.57 -10.87
N VAL A 13 -20.21 -19.36 -11.24
CA VAL A 13 -20.39 -20.58 -12.05
C VAL A 13 -21.30 -21.58 -11.33
N ALA A 14 -21.05 -21.84 -10.03
CA ALA A 14 -21.85 -22.74 -9.23
C ALA A 14 -23.31 -22.27 -9.10
N ALA A 15 -23.56 -20.96 -9.12
CA ALA A 15 -24.88 -20.35 -9.14
C ALA A 15 -25.53 -20.30 -10.54
N GLY A 16 -24.87 -20.79 -11.59
CA GLY A 16 -25.38 -20.82 -12.95
C GLY A 16 -25.37 -19.47 -13.68
N ALA A 17 -24.52 -18.52 -13.25
CA ALA A 17 -24.42 -17.23 -13.92
C ALA A 17 -23.81 -17.38 -15.33
N PRO A 18 -24.31 -16.64 -16.35
CA PRO A 18 -23.73 -16.64 -17.68
C PRO A 18 -22.29 -16.06 -17.66
N VAL A 19 -21.41 -16.59 -18.52
CA VAL A 19 -20.00 -16.15 -18.59
C VAL A 19 -19.90 -14.66 -18.95
N GLU A 20 -20.77 -14.17 -19.82
CA GLU A 20 -20.84 -12.77 -20.24
C GLU A 20 -21.19 -11.85 -19.05
N ALA A 21 -22.10 -12.29 -18.19
CA ALA A 21 -22.47 -11.53 -16.97
C ALA A 21 -21.31 -11.52 -15.97
N MET A 22 -20.58 -12.61 -15.84
CA MET A 22 -19.39 -12.71 -14.97
C MET A 22 -18.27 -11.76 -15.47
N ALA A 23 -18.00 -11.79 -16.77
CA ALA A 23 -17.01 -10.89 -17.40
C ALA A 23 -17.39 -9.40 -17.23
N ALA A 24 -18.64 -9.06 -17.48
CA ALA A 24 -19.17 -7.71 -17.30
C ALA A 24 -19.07 -7.28 -15.82
N GLY A 25 -19.43 -8.14 -14.88
CA GLY A 25 -19.34 -7.88 -13.45
C GLY A 25 -17.91 -7.61 -12.98
N LEU A 26 -16.94 -8.40 -13.41
CA LEU A 26 -15.52 -8.18 -13.10
C LEU A 26 -14.99 -6.88 -13.71
N THR A 27 -15.38 -6.56 -14.95
CA THR A 27 -14.97 -5.33 -15.63
C THR A 27 -15.57 -4.09 -14.95
N ALA A 28 -16.80 -4.19 -14.49
CA ALA A 28 -17.50 -3.09 -13.81
C ALA A 28 -17.10 -2.96 -12.33
N PHE A 29 -16.40 -3.95 -11.76
CA PHE A 29 -16.01 -3.93 -10.36
C PHE A 29 -15.15 -2.71 -10.04
N ARG A 30 -15.53 -2.01 -8.99
CA ARG A 30 -14.74 -0.91 -8.41
C ARG A 30 -14.24 -1.34 -7.04
N PRO A 31 -12.92 -1.38 -6.81
CA PRO A 31 -12.37 -1.71 -5.49
C PRO A 31 -12.91 -0.77 -4.42
N VAL A 32 -13.22 -1.32 -3.25
CA VAL A 32 -13.56 -0.52 -2.09
C VAL A 32 -12.34 0.32 -1.68
N ALA A 33 -12.56 1.56 -1.26
CA ALA A 33 -11.48 2.44 -0.79
C ALA A 33 -10.63 1.75 0.27
N GLY A 34 -9.30 1.89 0.15
CA GLY A 34 -8.35 1.25 1.05
C GLY A 34 -8.09 -0.23 0.80
N ARG A 35 -8.61 -0.83 -0.28
CA ARG A 35 -8.36 -2.23 -0.65
C ARG A 35 -7.63 -2.31 -1.99
N SER A 36 -6.31 -2.17 -1.95
CA SER A 36 -5.39 -2.24 -3.10
C SER A 36 -5.85 -1.38 -4.30
N ARG A 37 -6.47 -0.22 -4.03
CA ARG A 37 -6.91 0.71 -5.06
C ARG A 37 -5.68 1.43 -5.65
N ALA A 38 -5.46 1.30 -6.95
CA ALA A 38 -4.42 2.03 -7.66
C ALA A 38 -4.99 3.33 -8.26
N ALA A 39 -4.25 4.42 -8.14
CA ALA A 39 -4.52 5.71 -8.75
C ALA A 39 -3.24 6.25 -9.40
N LEU A 40 -3.37 6.97 -10.50
CA LEU A 40 -2.26 7.65 -11.16
C LEU A 40 -2.27 9.12 -10.73
N LEU A 41 -1.19 9.56 -10.10
CA LEU A 41 -0.96 10.95 -9.72
C LEU A 41 -0.07 11.61 -10.77
N HIS A 42 -0.33 12.89 -11.07
CA HIS A 42 0.53 13.69 -11.93
C HIS A 42 1.25 14.74 -11.08
N VAL A 43 2.56 14.59 -10.93
CA VAL A 43 3.37 15.45 -10.06
C VAL A 43 4.62 15.91 -10.81
N ALA A 44 4.83 17.20 -10.92
CA ALA A 44 5.97 17.80 -11.62
C ALA A 44 6.16 17.22 -13.05
N GLY A 45 5.07 17.03 -13.79
CA GLY A 45 5.08 16.49 -15.17
C GLY A 45 5.36 14.98 -15.26
N ARG A 46 5.36 14.24 -14.15
CA ARG A 46 5.58 12.79 -14.10
C ARG A 46 4.36 12.06 -13.57
N ALA A 47 4.14 10.85 -14.06
CA ALA A 47 3.15 9.94 -13.54
C ALA A 47 3.73 9.11 -12.38
N VAL A 48 3.04 9.11 -11.24
CA VAL A 48 3.39 8.32 -10.04
C VAL A 48 2.20 7.44 -9.69
N THR A 49 2.42 6.14 -9.54
CA THR A 49 1.36 5.24 -9.10
C THR A 49 1.20 5.31 -7.58
N LEU A 50 -0.01 5.60 -7.11
CA LEU A 50 -0.40 5.50 -5.70
C LEU A 50 -1.20 4.22 -5.50
N ILE A 51 -0.81 3.37 -4.54
CA ILE A 51 -1.56 2.18 -4.13
C ILE A 51 -2.12 2.44 -2.72
N ASP A 52 -3.44 2.54 -2.64
CA ASP A 52 -4.19 2.68 -1.38
C ASP A 52 -4.63 1.30 -0.89
N ASP A 53 -3.96 0.78 0.15
CA ASP A 53 -4.31 -0.47 0.82
C ASP A 53 -4.47 -0.25 2.35
N THR A 54 -5.12 0.86 2.71
CA THR A 54 -5.20 1.40 4.06
C THR A 54 -6.33 0.83 4.92
N TYR A 55 -7.19 -0.04 4.37
CA TYR A 55 -8.34 -0.57 5.10
C TYR A 55 -7.94 -1.36 6.35
N ASN A 56 -6.97 -2.25 6.24
CA ASN A 56 -6.41 -3.02 7.35
C ASN A 56 -5.02 -3.58 6.99
N ALA A 57 -4.27 -4.03 8.01
CA ALA A 57 -2.96 -4.64 7.83
C ALA A 57 -2.80 -5.88 8.73
N ASN A 58 -2.39 -6.98 8.13
CA ASN A 58 -1.89 -8.17 8.79
C ASN A 58 -0.61 -8.64 8.07
N PRO A 59 0.20 -9.53 8.66
CA PRO A 59 1.49 -9.94 8.09
C PRO A 59 1.40 -10.37 6.64
N ASN A 60 0.51 -11.32 6.30
CA ASN A 60 0.37 -11.83 4.95
C ASN A 60 -0.02 -10.76 3.94
N SER A 61 -0.94 -9.86 4.30
CA SER A 61 -1.38 -8.79 3.41
C SER A 61 -0.30 -7.72 3.20
N VAL A 62 0.58 -7.50 4.18
CA VAL A 62 1.74 -6.59 4.03
C VAL A 62 2.76 -7.20 3.07
N LEU A 63 3.09 -8.49 3.21
CA LEU A 63 4.00 -9.19 2.29
C LEU A 63 3.44 -9.20 0.85
N ALA A 64 2.16 -9.47 0.69
CA ALA A 64 1.50 -9.44 -0.62
C ALA A 64 1.55 -8.03 -1.27
N LEU A 65 1.34 -6.96 -0.50
CA LEU A 65 1.50 -5.59 -1.01
C LEU A 65 2.94 -5.29 -1.43
N ILE A 66 3.92 -5.78 -0.68
CA ILE A 66 5.34 -5.63 -1.02
C ILE A 66 5.65 -6.31 -2.36
N ASP A 67 5.08 -7.49 -2.62
CA ASP A 67 5.23 -8.19 -3.92
C ASP A 67 4.60 -7.39 -5.07
N VAL A 68 3.43 -6.82 -4.87
CA VAL A 68 2.81 -5.91 -5.86
C VAL A 68 3.73 -4.71 -6.11
N LEU A 69 4.21 -4.06 -5.04
CA LEU A 69 5.09 -2.89 -5.14
C LEU A 69 6.40 -3.23 -5.84
N ALA A 70 6.94 -4.44 -5.65
CA ALA A 70 8.16 -4.91 -6.32
C ALA A 70 8.03 -4.98 -7.85
N GLY A 71 6.83 -5.17 -8.37
CA GLY A 71 6.53 -5.15 -9.80
C GLY A 71 6.32 -3.73 -10.39
N MET A 72 6.30 -2.69 -9.55
CA MET A 72 6.01 -1.32 -9.98
C MET A 72 7.29 -0.56 -10.37
N PRO A 73 7.18 0.57 -11.10
CA PRO A 73 8.32 1.42 -11.42
C PRO A 73 9.07 1.92 -10.16
N ALA A 74 10.39 1.95 -10.23
CA ALA A 74 11.24 2.54 -9.19
C ALA A 74 11.37 4.07 -9.38
N PRO A 75 11.74 4.84 -8.33
CA PRO A 75 11.86 4.47 -6.92
C PRO A 75 10.53 4.03 -6.29
N ARG A 76 10.59 2.99 -5.45
CA ARG A 76 9.44 2.39 -4.77
C ARG A 76 9.40 2.82 -3.31
N VAL A 77 8.29 3.40 -2.90
CA VAL A 77 8.09 3.88 -1.53
C VAL A 77 6.98 3.06 -0.86
N LEU A 78 7.27 2.49 0.30
CA LEU A 78 6.28 1.86 1.17
C LEU A 78 6.04 2.76 2.38
N ALA A 79 4.81 3.25 2.56
CA ALA A 79 4.36 3.89 3.77
C ALA A 79 3.59 2.87 4.62
N LEU A 80 4.14 2.50 5.77
CA LEU A 80 3.64 1.41 6.62
C LEU A 80 3.25 1.92 8.00
N GLY A 81 1.98 1.73 8.37
CA GLY A 81 1.49 1.85 9.74
C GLY A 81 1.55 0.52 10.49
N ASP A 82 1.37 0.56 11.81
CA ASP A 82 1.34 -0.67 12.61
C ASP A 82 0.32 -1.68 12.08
N MET A 83 0.71 -2.96 12.16
CA MET A 83 -0.20 -4.09 12.03
C MET A 83 -0.90 -4.33 13.37
N GLY A 84 -2.23 -4.37 13.37
CA GLY A 84 -3.03 -4.72 14.54
C GLY A 84 -3.21 -6.22 14.72
N GLU A 85 -3.73 -6.62 15.88
CA GLU A 85 -4.12 -8.02 16.17
C GLU A 85 -2.98 -9.05 16.01
N VAL A 86 -1.73 -8.61 16.13
CA VAL A 86 -0.53 -9.45 15.92
C VAL A 86 0.02 -10.06 17.23
N GLY A 87 -0.60 -9.75 18.36
CA GLY A 87 -0.20 -10.28 19.67
C GLY A 87 1.27 -10.06 20.00
N ARG A 88 1.88 -11.04 20.69
CA ARG A 88 3.29 -10.97 21.12
C ARG A 88 4.30 -11.02 19.97
N GLN A 89 3.88 -11.42 18.80
CA GLN A 89 4.75 -11.53 17.60
C GLN A 89 4.83 -10.24 16.80
N GLY A 90 4.16 -9.16 17.23
CA GLY A 90 4.10 -7.90 16.49
C GLY A 90 5.46 -7.37 16.06
N ALA A 91 6.43 -7.35 16.98
CA ALA A 91 7.80 -6.92 16.67
C ALA A 91 8.47 -7.77 15.58
N ALA A 92 8.28 -9.10 15.63
CA ALA A 92 8.87 -10.03 14.67
C ALA A 92 8.23 -9.85 13.28
N PHE A 93 6.90 -9.74 13.18
CA PHE A 93 6.21 -9.51 11.92
C PHE A 93 6.57 -8.18 11.26
N HIS A 94 6.75 -7.12 12.05
CA HIS A 94 7.22 -5.84 11.52
C HIS A 94 8.67 -5.94 11.03
N ALA A 95 9.55 -6.61 11.76
CA ALA A 95 10.93 -6.83 11.30
C ALA A 95 10.98 -7.65 10.01
N GLU A 96 10.18 -8.72 9.91
CA GLU A 96 10.05 -9.52 8.69
C GLU A 96 9.59 -8.66 7.50
N ALA A 97 8.54 -7.86 7.68
CA ALA A 97 8.03 -6.96 6.64
C ALA A 97 9.11 -5.97 6.16
N GLY A 98 9.89 -5.39 7.09
CA GLY A 98 10.99 -4.48 6.75
C GLY A 98 12.11 -5.16 5.97
N ALA A 99 12.58 -6.31 6.43
CA ALA A 99 13.60 -7.10 5.74
C ALA A 99 13.11 -7.56 4.36
N TYR A 100 11.87 -8.02 4.28
CA TYR A 100 11.26 -8.44 3.00
C TYR A 100 11.14 -7.28 2.02
N ALA A 101 10.64 -6.11 2.46
CA ALA A 101 10.58 -4.93 1.60
C ALA A 101 11.95 -4.57 1.02
N ARG A 102 13.01 -4.62 1.84
CA ARG A 102 14.37 -4.40 1.39
C ARG A 102 14.80 -5.41 0.33
N SER A 103 14.59 -6.70 0.57
CA SER A 103 14.96 -7.79 -0.36
C SER A 103 14.22 -7.71 -1.70
N ARG A 104 13.01 -7.13 -1.70
CA ARG A 104 12.17 -6.94 -2.90
C ARG A 104 12.43 -5.63 -3.64
N GLY A 105 13.44 -4.86 -3.24
CA GLY A 105 13.88 -3.66 -3.94
C GLY A 105 12.99 -2.44 -3.68
N VAL A 106 12.30 -2.40 -2.52
CA VAL A 106 11.70 -1.16 -2.02
C VAL A 106 12.83 -0.18 -1.71
N THR A 107 12.71 1.06 -2.19
CA THR A 107 13.77 2.08 -2.09
C THR A 107 13.69 2.84 -0.78
N HIS A 108 12.46 3.16 -0.34
CA HIS A 108 12.19 3.89 0.88
C HIS A 108 11.08 3.23 1.68
N LEU A 109 11.29 3.08 2.99
CA LEU A 109 10.27 2.70 3.96
C LEU A 109 9.99 3.88 4.88
N LEU A 110 8.77 4.42 4.81
CA LEU A 110 8.25 5.46 5.71
C LEU A 110 7.31 4.81 6.71
N ALA A 111 7.59 4.86 7.98
CA ALA A 111 6.91 4.05 8.98
C ALA A 111 6.34 4.89 10.13
N LEU A 112 5.09 4.61 10.53
CA LEU A 112 4.37 5.29 11.61
C LEU A 112 3.78 4.26 12.57
N GLY A 113 4.06 4.38 13.85
CA GLY A 113 3.48 3.54 14.90
C GLY A 113 4.51 2.98 15.87
N GLY A 114 4.03 2.33 16.94
CA GLY A 114 4.90 1.84 18.02
C GLY A 114 5.70 0.59 17.68
N LEU A 115 5.22 -0.23 16.73
CA LEU A 115 5.88 -1.47 16.31
C LEU A 115 6.70 -1.31 15.02
N THR A 116 6.41 -0.30 14.21
CA THR A 116 7.13 -0.04 12.96
C THR A 116 8.63 0.28 13.10
N PRO A 117 9.19 0.73 14.26
CA PRO A 117 10.64 0.83 14.43
C PRO A 117 11.39 -0.49 14.17
N HIS A 118 10.74 -1.64 14.42
CA HIS A 118 11.32 -2.94 14.10
C HIS A 118 11.45 -3.16 12.59
N ALA A 119 10.45 -2.71 11.81
CA ALA A 119 10.51 -2.75 10.34
C ALA A 119 11.61 -1.84 9.80
N VAL A 120 11.73 -0.62 10.31
CA VAL A 120 12.76 0.35 9.89
C VAL A 120 14.16 -0.19 10.16
N ARG A 121 14.38 -0.77 11.33
CA ARG A 121 15.68 -1.38 11.69
C ARG A 121 16.05 -2.52 10.75
N ALA A 122 15.10 -3.40 10.44
CA ALA A 122 15.33 -4.55 9.56
C ALA A 122 15.47 -4.13 8.09
N PHE A 123 14.80 -3.06 7.68
CA PHE A 123 14.93 -2.48 6.35
C PHE A 123 16.31 -1.84 6.12
N GLY A 124 16.85 -1.15 7.13
CA GLY A 124 18.14 -0.47 7.07
C GLY A 124 18.11 0.85 6.31
N ALA A 125 19.10 1.10 5.47
CA ALA A 125 19.25 2.37 4.74
C ALA A 125 18.03 2.67 3.85
N GLY A 126 17.47 3.88 3.97
CA GLY A 126 16.22 4.31 3.33
C GLY A 126 14.97 4.09 4.17
N GLY A 127 15.08 3.43 5.33
CA GLY A 127 14.01 3.32 6.31
C GLY A 127 13.98 4.53 7.25
N ARG A 128 12.79 5.09 7.49
CA ARG A 128 12.58 6.21 8.42
C ARG A 128 11.31 5.99 9.23
N HIS A 129 11.41 6.19 10.54
CA HIS A 129 10.27 6.17 11.45
C HIS A 129 9.81 7.59 11.77
N PHE A 130 8.51 7.75 11.94
CA PHE A 130 7.86 9.02 12.28
C PHE A 130 6.97 8.84 13.51
N GLU A 131 6.90 9.85 14.35
CA GLU A 131 6.11 9.84 15.59
C GLU A 131 4.66 10.31 15.36
N ASN A 132 4.41 11.03 14.25
CA ASN A 132 3.08 11.56 13.93
C ASN A 132 2.83 11.59 12.42
N MET A 133 1.55 11.70 12.07
CA MET A 133 1.09 11.69 10.68
C MET A 133 1.60 12.87 9.88
N ASP A 134 1.73 14.04 10.47
CA ASP A 134 2.13 15.26 9.74
C ASP A 134 3.58 15.15 9.27
N ALA A 135 4.48 14.63 10.11
CA ALA A 135 5.87 14.36 9.74
C ALA A 135 5.97 13.27 8.65
N LEU A 136 5.16 12.22 8.73
CA LEU A 136 5.07 11.18 7.71
C LEU A 136 4.59 11.78 6.37
N GLN A 137 3.55 12.60 6.37
CA GLN A 137 3.02 13.26 5.18
C GLN A 137 4.05 14.18 4.53
N ALA A 138 4.73 15.02 5.32
CA ALA A 138 5.79 15.88 4.81
C ALA A 138 6.93 15.08 4.13
N ALA A 139 7.35 13.97 4.75
CA ALA A 139 8.38 13.11 4.18
C ALA A 139 7.91 12.40 2.89
N ALA A 140 6.67 11.95 2.83
CA ALA A 140 6.10 11.32 1.64
C ALA A 140 5.96 12.32 0.48
N LEU A 141 5.49 13.54 0.77
CA LEU A 141 5.40 14.63 -0.22
C LEU A 141 6.77 15.00 -0.79
N ALA A 142 7.82 15.01 0.04
CA ALA A 142 9.18 15.28 -0.42
C ALA A 142 9.74 14.21 -1.38
N LEU A 143 9.31 12.96 -1.23
CA LEU A 143 9.69 11.86 -2.11
C LEU A 143 8.83 11.75 -3.37
N LEU A 144 7.60 12.28 -3.33
CA LEU A 144 6.59 12.09 -4.38
C LEU A 144 7.07 12.49 -5.78
N PRO A 145 7.78 13.64 -6.01
CA PRO A 145 8.19 14.03 -7.35
C PRO A 145 9.18 13.07 -8.02
N GLN A 146 9.90 12.26 -7.26
CA GLN A 146 10.90 11.32 -7.77
C GLN A 146 10.45 9.85 -7.66
N ALA A 147 9.33 9.58 -6.97
CA ALA A 147 8.82 8.22 -6.86
C ALA A 147 8.26 7.70 -8.19
N GLY A 148 8.43 6.42 -8.44
CA GLY A 148 7.71 5.69 -9.49
C GLY A 148 6.39 5.13 -8.96
N CYS A 149 6.41 4.67 -7.70
CA CYS A 149 5.24 4.16 -7.01
C CYS A 149 5.32 4.41 -5.50
N ILE A 150 4.18 4.77 -4.89
CA ILE A 150 3.99 4.83 -3.44
C ILE A 150 2.84 3.91 -3.04
N ALA A 151 3.09 2.94 -2.15
CA ALA A 151 2.07 2.10 -1.55
C ALA A 151 1.85 2.51 -0.08
N VAL A 152 0.60 2.60 0.35
CA VAL A 152 0.22 3.00 1.71
C VAL A 152 -0.59 1.90 2.35
N LYS A 153 -0.15 1.41 3.52
CA LYS A 153 -0.82 0.36 4.29
C LYS A 153 -0.68 0.56 5.79
N GLY A 154 -1.68 0.13 6.53
CA GLY A 154 -1.68 0.12 7.99
C GLY A 154 -3.01 -0.43 8.51
N SER A 155 -3.02 -0.84 9.76
CA SER A 155 -4.28 -1.26 10.39
C SER A 155 -5.25 -0.09 10.53
N ARG A 156 -6.54 -0.41 10.64
CA ARG A 156 -7.62 0.59 10.61
C ARG A 156 -7.43 1.73 11.62
N PHE A 157 -6.94 1.43 12.83
CA PHE A 157 -6.71 2.45 13.87
C PHE A 157 -5.58 3.43 13.53
N MET A 158 -4.68 3.09 12.59
CA MET A 158 -3.59 3.97 12.14
C MET A 158 -4.07 5.10 11.21
N GLN A 159 -5.27 4.99 10.66
CA GLN A 159 -5.88 5.98 9.78
C GLN A 159 -4.95 6.43 8.63
N MET A 160 -4.25 5.47 8.02
CA MET A 160 -3.28 5.73 6.96
C MET A 160 -3.92 6.33 5.70
N GLU A 161 -5.22 6.27 5.54
CA GLU A 161 -5.98 6.98 4.49
C GLU A 161 -5.82 8.51 4.55
N ARG A 162 -5.36 9.06 5.68
CA ARG A 162 -5.00 10.50 5.78
C ARG A 162 -3.81 10.82 4.87
N LEU A 163 -2.80 9.95 4.83
CA LEU A 163 -1.67 10.10 3.92
C LEU A 163 -2.12 10.00 2.45
N VAL A 164 -2.96 9.02 2.14
CA VAL A 164 -3.51 8.84 0.78
C VAL A 164 -4.17 10.13 0.29
N ARG A 165 -5.07 10.72 1.09
CA ARG A 165 -5.75 11.98 0.74
C ARG A 165 -4.77 13.13 0.48
N THR A 166 -3.74 13.26 1.30
CA THR A 166 -2.70 14.29 1.13
C THR A 166 -1.95 14.11 -0.20
N LEU A 167 -1.59 12.87 -0.56
CA LEU A 167 -0.91 12.58 -1.82
C LEU A 167 -1.83 12.81 -3.04
N GLU A 168 -3.11 12.45 -2.95
CA GLU A 168 -4.10 12.70 -4.01
C GLU A 168 -4.32 14.20 -4.25
N GLN A 169 -4.42 15.01 -3.18
CA GLN A 169 -4.54 16.46 -3.28
C GLN A 169 -3.34 17.09 -3.99
N GLN A 170 -2.13 16.64 -3.68
CA GLN A 170 -0.91 17.11 -4.35
C GLN A 170 -0.90 16.72 -5.83
N GLY A 171 -1.33 15.50 -6.17
CA GLY A 171 -1.42 15.04 -7.56
C GLY A 171 -2.47 15.80 -8.37
N ALA A 172 -3.57 16.21 -7.77
CA ALA A 172 -4.61 17.03 -8.42
C ALA A 172 -4.14 18.46 -8.69
N SER A 173 -3.35 19.05 -7.78
CA SER A 173 -2.83 20.42 -7.92
C SER A 173 -1.72 20.55 -8.96
N GLY A 174 -1.07 19.46 -9.33
CA GLY A 174 0.00 19.42 -10.34
C GLY A 174 -0.49 19.19 -11.78
N ALA A 175 -1.80 19.05 -11.98
CA ALA A 175 -2.42 18.78 -13.30
C ALA A 175 -3.00 20.06 -13.95
N ALA A 176 -2.79 21.25 -13.36
CA ALA A 176 -3.26 22.55 -13.85
C ALA A 176 -2.18 23.31 -14.63
#